data_b29999554aeb0f558e51fc3db0cae625
#
_entry.id   b29999554aeb0f558e51fc3db0cae625
#
_cell.length_a   1.000
_cell.length_b   1.000
_cell.length_c   1.000
_cell.angle_alpha   90.00
_cell.angle_beta   90.00
_cell.angle_gamma   90.00
#
_symmetry.space_group_name_H-M   'P 1'
#
loop_
_entity.id
_entity.type
_entity.pdbx_description
1 polymer ?
#
loop_
_entity_poly.entity_id
_entity_poly.type
_entity_poly.pdbx_seq_one_letter_code
_entity_poly.pdbx_strand_id
1 'polypeptide(L)'
;MAARTRYAPDRGLTVRMTATMFLLGLVFVAFVALIIGLMTAAHASAGAIILVALIFGGGSAFVSLFYSDKIALAAAGAREVSPREAPELHGIVDRLCALADMDKPRLAVSPTRLPNAFATGRNSKHAVLCVTEGLLYHSNLTQEELEGVLAHELSHVAHKDVQVMTYASLLAIVAGLLVRFAFYSELFGGGRRMGNNNSQAALLIPLIMLGSAVVYAISFLLIRLLSRYRELAADRSGALLTQNPSALINALTKVSQGINRIPTQDLRSAEPLNAFFFAPAVKLNGKTLANIFATHPSLEKRIDQLNKIQLELGQPGPDPRGLR
;
A
#
# COMPACT_ATOMS: atom_id res chain seq x y z
N MET A 1 17.45 -28.79 16.36
CA MET A 1 17.71 -27.45 15.75
C MET A 1 16.50 -27.11 14.94
N ALA A 2 15.65 -26.19 15.43
CA ALA A 2 14.51 -25.67 14.63
C ALA A 2 15.10 -24.95 13.42
N ALA A 3 14.66 -25.33 12.22
CA ALA A 3 15.04 -24.64 11.00
C ALA A 3 14.64 -23.16 11.15
N ARG A 4 15.60 -22.24 11.02
CA ARG A 4 15.33 -20.81 10.94
C ARG A 4 14.33 -20.62 9.80
N THR A 5 13.10 -20.27 10.14
CA THR A 5 12.05 -19.97 9.18
C THR A 5 12.35 -18.60 8.58
N ARG A 6 13.36 -18.52 7.71
CA ARG A 6 13.52 -17.37 6.82
C ARG A 6 12.28 -17.33 5.95
N TYR A 7 11.70 -16.15 5.77
CA TYR A 7 10.65 -15.89 4.82
C TYR A 7 10.96 -16.57 3.47
N ALA A 8 10.33 -17.73 3.22
CA ALA A 8 10.55 -18.46 1.97
C ALA A 8 9.80 -17.74 0.86
N PRO A 9 10.49 -17.15 -0.16
CA PRO A 9 9.83 -16.40 -1.21
C PRO A 9 8.99 -17.34 -2.08
N ASP A 10 7.73 -16.97 -2.31
CA ASP A 10 6.93 -17.58 -3.36
C ASP A 10 7.48 -17.12 -4.73
N ARG A 11 8.10 -18.06 -5.47
CA ARG A 11 8.72 -17.76 -6.78
C ARG A 11 7.71 -17.20 -7.77
N GLY A 12 6.49 -17.74 -7.81
CA GLY A 12 5.44 -17.27 -8.72
C GLY A 12 4.99 -15.85 -8.40
N LEU A 13 4.87 -15.53 -7.12
CA LEU A 13 4.49 -14.20 -6.65
C LEU A 13 5.63 -13.20 -6.89
N THR A 14 6.88 -13.59 -6.60
CA THR A 14 8.07 -12.78 -6.86
C THR A 14 8.20 -12.41 -8.34
N VAL A 15 8.00 -13.37 -9.25
CA VAL A 15 8.02 -13.12 -10.71
C VAL A 15 6.95 -12.11 -11.10
N ARG A 16 5.72 -12.26 -10.60
CA ARG A 16 4.62 -11.32 -10.90
C ARG A 16 4.90 -9.91 -10.39
N MET A 17 5.45 -9.79 -9.17
CA MET A 17 5.84 -8.50 -8.60
C MET A 17 6.96 -7.86 -9.43
N THR A 18 8.00 -8.61 -9.77
CA THR A 18 9.13 -8.12 -10.59
C THR A 18 8.65 -7.71 -11.98
N ALA A 19 7.80 -8.50 -12.63
CA ALA A 19 7.23 -8.16 -13.94
C ALA A 19 6.39 -6.87 -13.87
N THR A 20 5.60 -6.69 -12.81
CA THR A 20 4.80 -5.46 -12.60
C THR A 20 5.69 -4.25 -12.38
N MET A 21 6.76 -4.37 -11.59
CA MET A 21 7.74 -3.30 -11.39
C MET A 21 8.50 -2.96 -12.66
N PHE A 22 8.90 -3.96 -13.44
CA PHE A 22 9.53 -3.76 -14.76
C PHE A 22 8.59 -3.01 -15.71
N LEU A 23 7.32 -3.41 -15.76
CA LEU A 23 6.31 -2.73 -16.61
C LEU A 23 6.09 -1.29 -16.18
N LEU A 24 6.02 -1.01 -14.87
CA LEU A 24 5.98 0.35 -14.34
C LEU A 24 7.20 1.17 -14.76
N GLY A 25 8.40 0.57 -14.69
CA GLY A 25 9.64 1.19 -15.17
C GLY A 25 9.59 1.52 -16.66
N LEU A 26 9.07 0.62 -17.48
CA LEU A 26 8.91 0.84 -18.93
C LEU A 26 7.93 2.00 -19.21
N VAL A 27 6.79 2.01 -18.52
CA VAL A 27 5.81 3.12 -18.63
C VAL A 27 6.43 4.44 -18.18
N PHE A 28 7.28 4.43 -17.14
CA PHE A 28 8.01 5.61 -16.70
C PHE A 28 8.95 6.14 -17.77
N VAL A 29 9.78 5.28 -18.37
CA VAL A 29 10.73 5.68 -19.45
C VAL A 29 9.97 6.23 -20.65
N ALA A 30 8.90 5.55 -21.07
CA ALA A 30 8.06 6.00 -22.19
C ALA A 30 7.42 7.36 -21.91
N PHE A 31 6.95 7.58 -20.68
CA PHE A 31 6.36 8.85 -20.25
C PHE A 31 7.38 9.99 -20.23
N VAL A 32 8.56 9.76 -19.68
CA VAL A 32 9.65 10.76 -19.67
C VAL A 32 10.04 11.12 -21.10
N ALA A 33 10.19 10.12 -21.99
CA ALA A 33 10.50 10.35 -23.39
C ALA A 33 9.42 11.17 -24.10
N LEU A 34 8.13 10.88 -23.83
CA LEU A 34 7.00 11.65 -24.34
C LEU A 34 7.06 13.12 -23.90
N ILE A 35 7.26 13.37 -22.60
CA ILE A 35 7.32 14.75 -22.05
C ILE A 35 8.52 15.50 -22.64
N ILE A 36 9.70 14.88 -22.70
CA ILE A 36 10.89 15.50 -23.30
C ILE A 36 10.61 15.85 -24.79
N GLY A 37 10.04 14.90 -25.54
CA GLY A 37 9.71 15.13 -26.96
C GLY A 37 8.74 16.27 -27.16
N LEU A 38 7.66 16.34 -26.37
CA LEU A 38 6.68 17.43 -26.42
C LEU A 38 7.29 18.79 -26.03
N MET A 39 8.09 18.83 -24.96
CA MET A 39 8.75 20.07 -24.52
C MET A 39 9.80 20.55 -25.52
N THR A 40 10.54 19.62 -26.15
CA THR A 40 11.49 19.94 -27.23
C THR A 40 10.76 20.51 -28.45
N ALA A 41 9.65 19.90 -28.85
CA ALA A 41 8.79 20.41 -29.92
C ALA A 41 8.22 21.79 -29.61
N ALA A 42 7.99 22.10 -28.31
CA ALA A 42 7.58 23.42 -27.83
C ALA A 42 8.72 24.44 -27.72
N HIS A 43 9.95 24.10 -28.11
CA HIS A 43 11.15 24.93 -27.92
C HIS A 43 11.38 25.35 -26.45
N ALA A 44 10.95 24.53 -25.49
CA ALA A 44 11.18 24.77 -24.07
C ALA A 44 12.68 24.66 -23.74
N SER A 45 13.17 25.52 -22.86
CA SER A 45 14.56 25.45 -22.43
C SER A 45 14.83 24.20 -21.59
N ALA A 46 16.02 23.60 -21.73
CA ALA A 46 16.45 22.46 -20.93
C ALA A 46 16.34 22.74 -19.41
N GLY A 47 16.61 24.00 -18.99
CA GLY A 47 16.45 24.42 -17.60
C GLY A 47 15.01 24.31 -17.09
N ALA A 48 14.01 24.66 -17.90
CA ALA A 48 12.60 24.53 -17.54
C ALA A 48 12.19 23.05 -17.37
N ILE A 49 12.66 22.19 -18.25
CA ILE A 49 12.41 20.71 -18.20
C ILE A 49 12.99 20.14 -16.90
N ILE A 50 14.26 20.44 -16.60
CA ILE A 50 14.96 19.98 -15.40
C ILE A 50 14.25 20.49 -14.14
N LEU A 51 13.86 21.76 -14.09
CA LEU A 51 13.19 22.35 -12.94
C LEU A 51 11.85 21.66 -12.64
N VAL A 52 11.04 21.42 -13.65
CA VAL A 52 9.76 20.69 -13.51
C VAL A 52 10.01 19.25 -12.99
N ALA A 53 10.98 18.55 -13.57
CA ALA A 53 11.34 17.18 -13.12
C ALA A 53 11.82 17.14 -11.67
N LEU A 54 12.62 18.13 -11.23
CA LEU A 54 13.13 18.21 -9.86
C LEU A 54 12.02 18.54 -8.86
N ILE A 55 11.15 19.50 -9.16
CA ILE A 55 10.08 19.92 -8.24
C ILE A 55 9.05 18.81 -8.09
N PHE A 56 8.50 18.30 -9.18
CA PHE A 56 7.41 17.34 -9.15
C PHE A 56 7.89 15.90 -8.88
N GLY A 57 9.00 15.48 -9.46
CA GLY A 57 9.56 14.16 -9.23
C GLY A 57 10.33 14.07 -7.91
N GLY A 58 11.35 14.90 -7.75
CA GLY A 58 12.23 14.87 -6.58
C GLY A 58 11.55 15.28 -5.28
N GLY A 59 10.78 16.37 -5.30
CA GLY A 59 10.07 16.86 -4.10
C GLY A 59 9.04 15.88 -3.57
N SER A 60 8.22 15.30 -4.45
CA SER A 60 7.20 14.32 -4.06
C SER A 60 7.82 13.02 -3.53
N ALA A 61 8.89 12.53 -4.17
CA ALA A 61 9.62 11.36 -3.69
C ALA A 61 10.26 11.60 -2.31
N PHE A 62 10.86 12.77 -2.12
CA PHE A 62 11.45 13.16 -0.84
C PHE A 62 10.41 13.17 0.28
N VAL A 63 9.28 13.86 0.09
CA VAL A 63 8.20 13.91 1.09
C VAL A 63 7.67 12.51 1.38
N SER A 64 7.40 11.72 0.35
CA SER A 64 6.86 10.36 0.52
C SER A 64 7.83 9.44 1.26
N LEU A 65 9.13 9.50 0.98
CA LEU A 65 10.13 8.65 1.64
C LEU A 65 10.45 9.08 3.08
N PHE A 66 10.58 10.39 3.33
CA PHE A 66 11.10 10.87 4.61
C PHE A 66 10.04 11.22 5.64
N TYR A 67 8.78 11.42 5.23
CA TYR A 67 7.69 11.83 6.10
C TYR A 67 6.51 10.87 6.14
N SER A 68 6.57 9.73 5.44
CA SER A 68 5.45 8.77 5.37
C SER A 68 5.03 8.26 6.74
N ASP A 69 5.97 7.94 7.63
CA ASP A 69 5.69 7.48 9.00
C ASP A 69 4.99 8.57 9.83
N LYS A 70 5.50 9.80 9.80
CA LYS A 70 4.90 10.92 10.55
C LYS A 70 3.51 11.28 10.04
N ILE A 71 3.32 11.30 8.72
CA ILE A 71 2.02 11.58 8.10
C ILE A 71 1.02 10.49 8.45
N ALA A 72 1.41 9.21 8.35
CA ALA A 72 0.53 8.09 8.66
C ALA A 72 0.14 8.06 10.14
N LEU A 73 1.09 8.26 11.06
CA LEU A 73 0.80 8.31 12.50
C LEU A 73 -0.08 9.51 12.86
N ALA A 74 0.20 10.70 12.32
CA ALA A 74 -0.62 11.88 12.56
C ALA A 74 -2.04 11.71 12.02
N ALA A 75 -2.21 11.13 10.82
CA ALA A 75 -3.50 10.84 10.23
C ALA A 75 -4.30 9.80 11.05
N ALA A 76 -3.63 8.84 11.67
CA ALA A 76 -4.23 7.84 12.55
C ALA A 76 -4.44 8.34 14.00
N GLY A 77 -3.97 9.55 14.35
CA GLY A 77 -3.95 10.04 15.73
C GLY A 77 -3.14 9.14 16.66
N ALA A 78 -2.16 8.41 16.11
CA ALA A 78 -1.42 7.40 16.82
C ALA A 78 -0.26 8.00 17.64
N ARG A 79 0.03 7.42 18.81
CA ARG A 79 1.18 7.74 19.65
C ARG A 79 2.10 6.52 19.81
N GLU A 80 3.39 6.75 19.85
CA GLU A 80 4.34 5.69 20.19
C GLU A 80 4.12 5.24 21.64
N VAL A 81 4.27 3.94 21.87
CA VAL A 81 4.09 3.32 23.18
C VAL A 81 5.36 2.59 23.61
N SER A 82 5.68 2.71 24.89
CA SER A 82 6.81 2.04 25.53
C SER A 82 6.45 0.59 25.95
N PRO A 83 7.46 -0.27 26.26
CA PRO A 83 7.21 -1.61 26.79
C PRO A 83 6.44 -1.62 28.12
N ARG A 84 6.49 -0.52 28.88
CA ARG A 84 5.72 -0.38 30.14
C ARG A 84 4.24 -0.09 29.89
N GLU A 85 3.93 0.63 28.80
CA GLU A 85 2.56 1.01 28.45
C GLU A 85 1.81 -0.12 27.73
N ALA A 86 2.50 -0.92 26.93
CA ALA A 86 1.92 -2.01 26.14
C ALA A 86 2.78 -3.28 26.20
N PRO A 87 2.97 -3.92 27.39
CA PRO A 87 3.90 -5.02 27.57
C PRO A 87 3.56 -6.25 26.72
N GLU A 88 2.28 -6.58 26.58
CA GLU A 88 1.83 -7.70 25.79
C GLU A 88 2.14 -7.52 24.28
N LEU A 89 1.80 -6.34 23.73
CA LEU A 89 2.11 -6.01 22.34
C LEU A 89 3.62 -6.08 22.07
N HIS A 90 4.42 -5.50 22.97
CA HIS A 90 5.88 -5.55 22.86
C HIS A 90 6.41 -6.98 22.93
N GLY A 91 5.88 -7.83 23.82
CA GLY A 91 6.29 -9.23 23.97
C GLY A 91 6.01 -10.07 22.72
N ILE A 92 4.85 -9.89 22.09
CA ILE A 92 4.52 -10.57 20.82
C ILE A 92 5.48 -10.14 19.73
N VAL A 93 5.67 -8.83 19.54
CA VAL A 93 6.52 -8.29 18.48
C VAL A 93 7.99 -8.69 18.70
N ASP A 94 8.50 -8.69 19.93
CA ASP A 94 9.87 -9.15 20.24
C ASP A 94 10.08 -10.61 19.81
N ARG A 95 9.12 -11.48 20.13
CA ARG A 95 9.17 -12.88 19.72
C ARG A 95 9.15 -13.04 18.20
N LEU A 96 8.25 -12.33 17.51
CA LEU A 96 8.13 -12.40 16.05
C LEU A 96 9.40 -11.86 15.36
N CYS A 97 9.98 -10.75 15.84
CA CYS A 97 11.21 -10.20 15.31
C CYS A 97 12.40 -11.14 15.51
N ALA A 98 12.48 -11.79 16.68
CA ALA A 98 13.51 -12.80 16.94
C ALA A 98 13.38 -14.03 15.99
N LEU A 99 12.15 -14.49 15.72
CA LEU A 99 11.89 -15.57 14.77
C LEU A 99 12.23 -15.18 13.32
N ALA A 100 11.93 -13.94 12.96
CA ALA A 100 12.14 -13.41 11.61
C ALA A 100 13.60 -12.95 11.35
N ASP A 101 14.44 -12.88 12.38
CA ASP A 101 15.81 -12.34 12.34
C ASP A 101 15.81 -10.88 11.80
N MET A 102 14.95 -10.03 12.37
CA MET A 102 14.77 -8.64 11.95
C MET A 102 14.79 -7.67 13.13
N ASP A 103 15.19 -6.42 12.84
CA ASP A 103 15.12 -5.34 13.82
C ASP A 103 13.68 -5.06 14.23
N LYS A 104 13.45 -4.87 15.52
CA LYS A 104 12.14 -4.49 16.06
C LYS A 104 11.75 -3.09 15.59
N PRO A 105 10.57 -2.91 14.96
CA PRO A 105 10.05 -1.59 14.66
C PRO A 105 9.60 -0.86 15.94
N ARG A 106 9.51 0.47 15.88
CA ARG A 106 8.82 1.24 16.91
C ARG A 106 7.34 0.85 16.93
N LEU A 107 6.73 0.83 18.09
CA LEU A 107 5.32 0.48 18.24
C LEU A 107 4.50 1.72 18.55
N ALA A 108 3.34 1.83 17.91
CA ALA A 108 2.40 2.92 18.14
C ALA A 108 0.97 2.38 18.31
N VAL A 109 0.16 3.09 19.08
CA VAL A 109 -1.25 2.79 19.27
C VAL A 109 -2.09 3.98 18.85
N SER A 110 -3.12 3.70 18.05
CA SER A 110 -4.12 4.67 17.60
C SER A 110 -5.40 4.49 18.40
N PRO A 111 -6.03 5.57 18.93
CA PRO A 111 -7.23 5.49 19.74
C PRO A 111 -8.50 5.18 18.94
N THR A 112 -8.40 4.89 17.65
CA THR A 112 -9.56 4.58 16.83
C THR A 112 -10.18 3.23 17.18
N ARG A 113 -11.51 3.16 17.16
CA ARG A 113 -12.28 1.91 17.35
C ARG A 113 -12.32 1.03 16.10
N LEU A 114 -11.86 1.51 14.96
CA LEU A 114 -11.72 0.70 13.73
C LEU A 114 -10.65 -0.37 13.96
N PRO A 115 -10.97 -1.67 13.80
CA PRO A 115 -10.01 -2.73 13.99
C PRO A 115 -8.99 -2.71 12.83
N ASN A 116 -7.76 -2.29 13.10
CA ASN A 116 -6.71 -2.19 12.11
C ASN A 116 -5.31 -2.31 12.72
N ALA A 117 -4.36 -2.75 11.89
CA ALA A 117 -2.93 -2.60 12.11
C ALA A 117 -2.29 -2.17 10.78
N PHE A 118 -1.18 -1.48 10.84
CA PHE A 118 -0.39 -1.14 9.66
C PHE A 118 1.07 -0.87 10.00
N ALA A 119 1.94 -1.21 9.06
CA ALA A 119 3.35 -0.87 9.13
C ALA A 119 3.68 0.30 8.18
N THR A 120 4.53 1.22 8.62
CA THR A 120 5.01 2.34 7.83
C THR A 120 6.47 2.63 8.15
N GLY A 121 7.13 3.46 7.34
CA GLY A 121 8.52 3.87 7.56
C GLY A 121 9.42 3.59 6.36
N ARG A 122 10.43 4.43 6.16
CA ARG A 122 11.31 4.41 4.99
C ARG A 122 12.25 3.19 4.91
N ASN A 123 12.54 2.55 6.03
CA ASN A 123 13.38 1.34 6.12
C ASN A 123 13.15 0.64 7.47
N SER A 124 13.74 -0.55 7.68
CA SER A 124 13.61 -1.32 8.92
C SER A 124 13.96 -0.53 10.18
N LYS A 125 15.03 0.31 10.14
CA LYS A 125 15.45 1.14 11.29
C LYS A 125 14.48 2.26 11.65
N HIS A 126 13.67 2.72 10.70
CA HIS A 126 12.67 3.79 10.87
C HIS A 126 11.25 3.25 10.76
N ALA A 127 11.09 1.93 10.79
CA ALA A 127 9.79 1.31 10.72
C ALA A 127 8.98 1.58 12.00
N VAL A 128 7.70 1.77 11.83
CA VAL A 128 6.72 1.88 12.91
C VAL A 128 5.59 0.90 12.60
N LEU A 129 5.25 0.08 13.56
CA LEU A 129 4.07 -0.78 13.55
C LEU A 129 3.00 -0.12 14.40
N CYS A 130 1.92 0.31 13.79
CA CYS A 130 0.79 0.93 14.45
C CYS A 130 -0.36 -0.06 14.58
N VAL A 131 -0.94 -0.16 15.78
CA VAL A 131 -2.10 -1.00 16.08
C VAL A 131 -3.19 -0.12 16.66
N THR A 132 -4.44 -0.37 16.29
CA THR A 132 -5.56 0.41 16.81
C THR A 132 -6.14 -0.21 18.10
N GLU A 133 -6.70 0.61 18.98
CA GLU A 133 -7.46 0.11 20.14
C GLU A 133 -8.63 -0.78 19.70
N GLY A 134 -9.23 -0.49 18.54
CA GLY A 134 -10.25 -1.33 17.93
C GLY A 134 -9.79 -2.76 17.69
N LEU A 135 -8.54 -2.95 17.24
CA LEU A 135 -7.97 -4.28 17.05
C LEU A 135 -7.60 -4.94 18.37
N LEU A 136 -6.94 -4.20 19.27
CA LEU A 136 -6.44 -4.75 20.53
C LEU A 136 -7.57 -5.15 21.50
N TYR A 137 -8.62 -4.32 21.63
CA TYR A 137 -9.59 -4.45 22.70
C TYR A 137 -11.02 -4.74 22.24
N HIS A 138 -11.35 -4.52 20.94
CA HIS A 138 -12.73 -4.61 20.47
C HIS A 138 -12.99 -5.67 19.41
N SER A 139 -11.94 -6.33 18.91
CA SER A 139 -12.06 -7.33 17.83
C SER A 139 -12.23 -8.76 18.33
N ASN A 140 -12.16 -9.00 19.64
CA ASN A 140 -12.21 -10.33 20.27
C ASN A 140 -11.20 -11.32 19.62
N LEU A 141 -10.01 -10.84 19.29
CA LEU A 141 -8.94 -11.69 18.79
C LEU A 141 -8.32 -12.48 19.93
N THR A 142 -7.98 -13.74 19.66
CA THR A 142 -7.08 -14.49 20.55
C THR A 142 -5.66 -13.98 20.42
N GLN A 143 -4.78 -14.37 21.30
CA GLN A 143 -3.37 -13.98 21.23
C GLN A 143 -2.72 -14.50 19.93
N GLU A 144 -3.04 -15.73 19.51
CA GLU A 144 -2.54 -16.33 18.28
C GLU A 144 -3.07 -15.59 17.03
N GLU A 145 -4.32 -15.15 17.05
CA GLU A 145 -4.92 -14.38 15.97
C GLU A 145 -4.27 -12.98 15.86
N LEU A 146 -4.04 -12.31 16.99
CA LEU A 146 -3.30 -11.06 17.03
C LEU A 146 -1.85 -11.24 16.55
N GLU A 147 -1.19 -12.33 16.97
CA GLU A 147 0.14 -12.69 16.50
C GLU A 147 0.18 -12.88 14.98
N GLY A 148 -0.84 -13.53 14.41
CA GLY A 148 -0.99 -13.69 12.96
C GLY A 148 -1.08 -12.35 12.23
N VAL A 149 -1.88 -11.39 12.73
CA VAL A 149 -1.98 -10.03 12.18
C VAL A 149 -0.64 -9.30 12.28
N LEU A 150 0.01 -9.33 13.44
CA LEU A 150 1.28 -8.64 13.65
C LEU A 150 2.41 -9.26 12.78
N ALA A 151 2.41 -10.57 12.58
CA ALA A 151 3.34 -11.26 11.69
C ALA A 151 3.13 -10.85 10.22
N HIS A 152 1.87 -10.68 9.79
CA HIS A 152 1.54 -10.13 8.48
C HIS A 152 2.11 -8.72 8.31
N GLU A 153 1.87 -7.82 9.25
CA GLU A 153 2.37 -6.44 9.22
C GLU A 153 3.91 -6.37 9.25
N LEU A 154 4.56 -7.20 10.08
CA LEU A 154 6.01 -7.29 10.12
C LEU A 154 6.60 -7.80 8.80
N SER A 155 5.86 -8.61 8.05
CA SER A 155 6.26 -9.07 6.71
C SER A 155 6.39 -7.90 5.73
N HIS A 156 5.54 -6.87 5.81
CA HIS A 156 5.65 -5.66 5.01
C HIS A 156 6.93 -4.87 5.33
N VAL A 157 7.35 -4.85 6.60
CA VAL A 157 8.62 -4.24 7.01
C VAL A 157 9.80 -5.04 6.45
N ALA A 158 9.79 -6.37 6.61
CA ALA A 158 10.84 -7.26 6.14
C ALA A 158 11.03 -7.21 4.62
N HIS A 159 9.94 -7.13 3.87
CA HIS A 159 9.95 -7.04 2.40
C HIS A 159 10.21 -5.61 1.88
N LYS A 160 10.38 -4.62 2.77
CA LYS A 160 10.58 -3.20 2.42
C LYS A 160 9.45 -2.63 1.56
N ASP A 161 8.26 -3.06 1.84
CA ASP A 161 7.08 -2.81 1.03
C ASP A 161 6.75 -1.33 0.90
N VAL A 162 6.97 -0.53 1.95
CA VAL A 162 6.78 0.92 1.89
C VAL A 162 7.67 1.55 0.82
N GLN A 163 8.95 1.11 0.73
CA GLN A 163 9.86 1.61 -0.31
C GLN A 163 9.38 1.21 -1.71
N VAL A 164 9.03 -0.06 -1.91
CA VAL A 164 8.55 -0.58 -3.19
C VAL A 164 7.33 0.20 -3.66
N MET A 165 6.34 0.44 -2.76
CA MET A 165 5.15 1.20 -3.10
C MET A 165 5.42 2.68 -3.32
N THR A 166 6.36 3.27 -2.59
CA THR A 166 6.78 4.66 -2.83
C THR A 166 7.35 4.83 -4.23
N TYR A 167 8.28 3.97 -4.63
CA TYR A 167 8.84 4.02 -5.99
C TYR A 167 7.78 3.74 -7.07
N ALA A 168 6.91 2.75 -6.84
CA ALA A 168 5.84 2.44 -7.76
C ALA A 168 4.86 3.60 -7.93
N SER A 169 4.54 4.30 -6.84
CA SER A 169 3.56 5.41 -6.83
C SER A 169 4.13 6.71 -7.44
N LEU A 170 5.44 6.87 -7.49
CA LEU A 170 6.08 8.10 -7.97
C LEU A 170 5.59 8.49 -9.37
N LEU A 171 5.50 7.54 -10.29
CA LEU A 171 5.03 7.77 -11.64
C LEU A 171 3.57 8.28 -11.67
N ALA A 172 2.69 7.66 -10.91
CA ALA A 172 1.28 8.07 -10.82
C ALA A 172 1.15 9.47 -10.20
N ILE A 173 1.96 9.77 -9.17
CA ILE A 173 1.99 11.09 -8.52
C ILE A 173 2.42 12.15 -9.53
N VAL A 174 3.52 11.94 -10.24
CA VAL A 174 4.04 12.90 -11.24
C VAL A 174 3.03 13.10 -12.38
N ALA A 175 2.50 12.01 -12.94
CA ALA A 175 1.49 12.09 -14.00
C ALA A 175 0.22 12.83 -13.53
N GLY A 176 -0.26 12.53 -12.31
CA GLY A 176 -1.42 13.18 -11.72
C GLY A 176 -1.22 14.69 -11.46
N LEU A 177 -0.02 15.09 -11.02
CA LEU A 177 0.34 16.50 -10.84
C LEU A 177 0.38 17.23 -12.17
N LEU A 178 0.91 16.62 -13.23
CA LEU A 178 0.94 17.20 -14.57
C LEU A 178 -0.46 17.37 -15.16
N VAL A 179 -1.36 16.40 -14.97
CA VAL A 179 -2.78 16.54 -15.34
C VAL A 179 -3.41 17.75 -14.63
N ARG A 180 -3.22 17.86 -13.32
CA ARG A 180 -3.76 18.98 -12.53
C ARG A 180 -3.17 20.31 -12.95
N PHE A 181 -1.85 20.36 -13.14
CA PHE A 181 -1.18 21.58 -13.61
C PHE A 181 -1.70 22.03 -14.97
N ALA A 182 -1.81 21.11 -15.94
CA ALA A 182 -2.35 21.37 -17.26
C ALA A 182 -3.81 21.86 -17.17
N PHE A 183 -4.65 21.20 -16.38
CA PHE A 183 -6.04 21.59 -16.15
C PHE A 183 -6.16 22.99 -15.54
N TYR A 184 -5.40 23.31 -14.51
CA TYR A 184 -5.43 24.63 -13.90
C TYR A 184 -4.85 25.72 -14.82
N SER A 185 -3.82 25.41 -15.62
CA SER A 185 -3.28 26.36 -16.59
C SER A 185 -4.29 26.72 -17.68
N GLU A 186 -5.10 25.78 -18.13
CA GLU A 186 -6.22 26.05 -19.05
C GLU A 186 -7.32 26.87 -18.38
N LEU A 187 -7.70 26.52 -17.15
CA LEU A 187 -8.80 27.16 -16.45
C LEU A 187 -8.48 28.62 -16.05
N PHE A 188 -7.26 28.89 -15.61
CA PHE A 188 -6.87 30.22 -15.08
C PHE A 188 -5.92 31.00 -15.98
N GLY A 189 -5.25 30.37 -16.96
CA GLY A 189 -4.23 30.97 -17.83
C GLY A 189 -4.64 31.11 -19.30
N GLY A 190 -5.56 30.32 -19.77
CA GLY A 190 -5.80 30.06 -21.19
C GLY A 190 -6.56 31.10 -21.97
N GLY A 191 -7.15 32.10 -21.33
CA GLY A 191 -8.01 33.08 -22.07
C GLY A 191 -7.33 34.33 -22.59
N ARG A 192 -6.13 34.69 -22.17
CA ARG A 192 -5.62 36.06 -22.38
C ARG A 192 -4.21 36.24 -22.96
N ARG A 193 -3.42 35.18 -23.17
CA ARG A 193 -2.00 35.35 -23.61
C ARG A 193 -1.57 34.63 -24.88
N MET A 194 -2.44 33.93 -25.56
CA MET A 194 -2.10 33.29 -26.83
C MET A 194 -2.67 34.04 -28.05
N GLY A 195 -2.44 35.35 -28.05
CA GLY A 195 -2.66 36.21 -29.23
C GLY A 195 -1.50 36.15 -30.21
N ASN A 196 -0.78 35.05 -30.33
CA ASN A 196 0.21 34.86 -31.38
C ASN A 196 -0.04 33.52 -32.09
N ASN A 197 -0.07 33.54 -33.41
CA ASN A 197 -0.44 32.54 -34.41
C ASN A 197 0.29 31.21 -34.35
N ASN A 198 0.62 30.66 -33.19
CA ASN A 198 1.33 29.37 -33.07
C ASN A 198 0.33 28.24 -32.70
N SER A 199 -0.39 27.76 -33.71
CA SER A 199 -1.34 26.63 -33.59
C SER A 199 -0.70 25.36 -32.97
N GLN A 200 0.61 25.21 -33.05
CA GLN A 200 1.34 24.11 -32.45
C GLN A 200 1.36 24.16 -30.92
N ALA A 201 1.54 25.35 -30.33
CA ALA A 201 1.55 25.50 -28.87
C ALA A 201 0.16 25.24 -28.24
N ALA A 202 -0.92 25.54 -28.98
CA ALA A 202 -2.28 25.30 -28.51
C ALA A 202 -2.61 23.79 -28.37
N LEU A 203 -1.97 22.92 -29.14
CA LEU A 203 -2.18 21.48 -29.07
C LEU A 203 -1.31 20.78 -28.01
N LEU A 204 -0.24 21.41 -27.54
CA LEU A 204 0.73 20.77 -26.62
C LEU A 204 0.14 20.53 -25.24
N ILE A 205 -0.56 21.48 -24.64
CA ILE A 205 -1.16 21.33 -23.32
C ILE A 205 -2.20 20.18 -23.30
N PRO A 206 -3.17 20.13 -24.25
CA PRO A 206 -4.07 18.98 -24.36
C PRO A 206 -3.37 17.63 -24.56
N LEU A 207 -2.29 17.58 -25.36
CA LEU A 207 -1.51 16.35 -25.57
C LEU A 207 -0.77 15.89 -24.31
N ILE A 208 -0.15 16.82 -23.58
CA ILE A 208 0.48 16.52 -22.28
C ILE A 208 -0.58 16.03 -21.29
N MET A 209 -1.74 16.67 -21.25
CA MET A 209 -2.84 16.30 -20.37
C MET A 209 -3.36 14.89 -20.68
N LEU A 210 -3.62 14.59 -21.95
CA LEU A 210 -4.07 13.27 -22.40
C LEU A 210 -3.04 12.19 -22.13
N GLY A 211 -1.79 12.41 -22.52
CA GLY A 211 -0.68 11.48 -22.27
C GLY A 211 -0.48 11.21 -20.79
N SER A 212 -0.50 12.26 -19.96
CA SER A 212 -0.38 12.12 -18.51
C SER A 212 -1.59 11.41 -17.89
N ALA A 213 -2.81 11.63 -18.38
CA ALA A 213 -4.00 10.94 -17.92
C ALA A 213 -3.95 9.43 -18.23
N VAL A 214 -3.50 9.06 -19.43
CA VAL A 214 -3.31 7.65 -19.83
C VAL A 214 -2.26 6.98 -18.95
N VAL A 215 -1.10 7.62 -18.76
CA VAL A 215 -0.02 7.10 -17.91
C VAL A 215 -0.48 6.99 -16.45
N TYR A 216 -1.21 7.97 -15.95
CA TYR A 216 -1.81 7.92 -14.62
C TYR A 216 -2.73 6.70 -14.46
N ALA A 217 -3.63 6.47 -15.42
CA ALA A 217 -4.56 5.34 -15.38
C ALA A 217 -3.83 3.98 -15.41
N ILE A 218 -2.85 3.82 -16.30
CA ILE A 218 -2.04 2.59 -16.39
C ILE A 218 -1.26 2.38 -15.08
N SER A 219 -0.58 3.40 -14.59
CA SER A 219 0.21 3.33 -13.34
C SER A 219 -0.68 2.99 -12.15
N PHE A 220 -1.87 3.59 -12.07
CA PHE A 220 -2.85 3.32 -11.04
C PHE A 220 -3.24 1.83 -11.02
N LEU A 221 -3.54 1.23 -12.17
CA LEU A 221 -3.89 -0.20 -12.27
C LEU A 221 -2.72 -1.10 -11.89
N LEU A 222 -1.50 -0.78 -12.34
CA LEU A 222 -0.31 -1.56 -12.02
C LEU A 222 0.05 -1.49 -10.53
N ILE A 223 -0.09 -0.33 -9.91
CA ILE A 223 0.12 -0.15 -8.47
C ILE A 223 -0.89 -0.98 -7.66
N ARG A 224 -2.16 -1.02 -8.09
CA ARG A 224 -3.19 -1.85 -7.46
C ARG A 224 -2.88 -3.34 -7.59
N LEU A 225 -2.38 -3.75 -8.75
CA LEU A 225 -1.97 -5.13 -8.97
C LEU A 225 -0.77 -5.50 -8.08
N LEU A 226 0.23 -4.64 -8.01
CA LEU A 226 1.40 -4.81 -7.15
C LEU A 226 1.00 -4.88 -5.67
N SER A 227 0.15 -3.97 -5.21
CA SER A 227 -0.38 -3.97 -3.84
C SER A 227 -1.02 -5.31 -3.48
N ARG A 228 -1.88 -5.84 -4.35
CA ARG A 228 -2.51 -7.15 -4.13
C ARG A 228 -1.52 -8.31 -4.06
N TYR A 229 -0.48 -8.30 -4.89
CA TYR A 229 0.57 -9.35 -4.81
C TYR A 229 1.33 -9.27 -3.50
N ARG A 230 1.58 -8.07 -3.00
CA ARG A 230 2.29 -7.87 -1.73
C ARG A 230 1.46 -8.32 -0.53
N GLU A 231 0.16 -8.08 -0.52
CA GLU A 231 -0.73 -8.64 0.49
C GLU A 231 -0.67 -10.16 0.54
N LEU A 232 -0.72 -10.82 -0.63
CA LEU A 232 -0.59 -12.28 -0.70
C LEU A 232 0.79 -12.77 -0.26
N ALA A 233 1.85 -11.99 -0.51
CA ALA A 233 3.19 -12.30 -0.01
C ALA A 233 3.29 -12.16 1.51
N ALA A 234 2.66 -11.14 2.08
CA ALA A 234 2.60 -10.91 3.52
C ALA A 234 1.78 -11.98 4.24
N ASP A 235 0.62 -12.38 3.68
CA ASP A 235 -0.16 -13.51 4.19
C ASP A 235 0.66 -14.79 4.26
N ARG A 236 1.37 -15.14 3.18
CA ARG A 236 2.24 -16.31 3.15
C ARG A 236 3.35 -16.21 4.19
N SER A 237 4.02 -15.08 4.24
CA SER A 237 5.15 -14.86 5.15
C SER A 237 4.72 -14.89 6.62
N GLY A 238 3.62 -14.22 6.95
CA GLY A 238 3.05 -14.22 8.31
C GLY A 238 2.61 -15.62 8.74
N ALA A 239 1.90 -16.34 7.86
CA ALA A 239 1.45 -17.71 8.13
C ALA A 239 2.62 -18.69 8.32
N LEU A 240 3.69 -18.57 7.53
CA LEU A 240 4.89 -19.41 7.67
C LEU A 240 5.70 -19.04 8.92
N LEU A 241 5.76 -17.74 9.29
CA LEU A 241 6.46 -17.28 10.48
C LEU A 241 5.81 -17.81 11.76
N THR A 242 4.48 -17.71 11.84
CA THR A 242 3.71 -18.19 13.01
C THR A 242 3.43 -19.68 12.99
N GLN A 243 3.63 -20.36 11.86
CA GLN A 243 3.22 -21.76 11.63
C GLN A 243 1.73 -21.99 11.92
N ASN A 244 0.91 -20.96 11.87
CA ASN A 244 -0.52 -21.01 12.20
C ASN A 244 -1.38 -20.21 11.19
N PRO A 245 -1.57 -20.72 9.96
CA PRO A 245 -2.42 -20.06 8.95
C PRO A 245 -3.86 -19.88 9.41
N SER A 246 -4.40 -20.82 10.20
CA SER A 246 -5.77 -20.77 10.69
C SER A 246 -6.02 -19.58 11.62
N ALA A 247 -5.07 -19.20 12.46
CA ALA A 247 -5.18 -18.01 13.30
C ALA A 247 -5.30 -16.73 12.44
N LEU A 248 -4.50 -16.63 11.37
CA LEU A 248 -4.60 -15.49 10.45
C LEU A 248 -5.93 -15.48 9.67
N ILE A 249 -6.45 -16.64 9.25
CA ILE A 249 -7.79 -16.77 8.62
C ILE A 249 -8.87 -16.25 9.57
N ASN A 250 -8.85 -16.69 10.83
CA ASN A 250 -9.82 -16.27 11.84
C ASN A 250 -9.73 -14.77 12.11
N ALA A 251 -8.50 -14.25 12.26
CA ALA A 251 -8.29 -12.81 12.45
C ALA A 251 -8.86 -11.98 11.29
N LEU A 252 -8.55 -12.35 10.04
CA LEU A 252 -9.08 -11.70 8.84
C LEU A 252 -10.60 -11.70 8.81
N THR A 253 -11.22 -12.83 9.17
CA THR A 253 -12.67 -12.99 9.19
C THR A 253 -13.30 -12.10 10.27
N LYS A 254 -12.77 -12.12 11.51
CA LYS A 254 -13.26 -11.30 12.62
C LYS A 254 -13.11 -9.80 12.34
N VAL A 255 -11.95 -9.37 11.84
CA VAL A 255 -11.69 -7.97 11.48
C VAL A 255 -12.64 -7.51 10.37
N SER A 256 -12.81 -8.32 9.32
CA SER A 256 -13.74 -8.00 8.22
C SER A 256 -15.19 -7.90 8.71
N GLN A 257 -15.63 -8.80 9.59
CA GLN A 257 -16.96 -8.73 10.21
C GLN A 257 -17.11 -7.52 11.11
N GLY A 258 -16.07 -7.17 11.90
CA GLY A 258 -16.03 -5.98 12.73
C GLY A 258 -16.20 -4.71 11.91
N ILE A 259 -15.45 -4.56 10.84
CA ILE A 259 -15.55 -3.42 9.91
C ILE A 259 -16.96 -3.34 9.27
N ASN A 260 -17.54 -4.47 8.90
CA ASN A 260 -18.88 -4.53 8.29
C ASN A 260 -20.02 -4.05 9.22
N ARG A 261 -19.81 -4.04 10.54
CA ARG A 261 -20.78 -3.56 11.54
C ARG A 261 -20.69 -2.06 11.77
N ILE A 262 -19.62 -1.40 11.31
CA ILE A 262 -19.44 0.04 11.48
C ILE A 262 -20.27 0.78 10.44
N PRO A 263 -21.02 1.84 10.83
CA PRO A 263 -21.79 2.65 9.90
C PRO A 263 -20.92 3.24 8.79
N THR A 264 -21.44 3.28 7.57
CA THR A 264 -20.71 3.78 6.39
C THR A 264 -20.26 5.24 6.54
N GLN A 265 -20.98 6.02 7.35
CA GLN A 265 -20.64 7.42 7.63
C GLN A 265 -19.32 7.53 8.40
N ASP A 266 -19.10 6.65 9.39
CA ASP A 266 -17.87 6.62 10.19
C ASP A 266 -16.69 6.07 9.37
N LEU A 267 -16.96 5.15 8.44
CA LEU A 267 -15.95 4.62 7.50
C LEU A 267 -15.45 5.66 6.50
N ARG A 268 -16.27 6.64 6.09
CA ARG A 268 -15.84 7.72 5.19
C ARG A 268 -14.78 8.62 5.81
N SER A 269 -14.82 8.85 7.10
CA SER A 269 -13.78 9.61 7.81
C SER A 269 -12.42 8.92 7.78
N ALA A 270 -12.42 7.59 7.63
CA ALA A 270 -11.21 6.76 7.53
C ALA A 270 -10.77 6.50 6.07
N GLU A 271 -11.49 7.00 5.06
CA GLU A 271 -11.18 6.79 3.64
C GLU A 271 -9.73 7.18 3.27
N PRO A 272 -9.14 8.28 3.76
CA PRO A 272 -7.75 8.63 3.50
C PRO A 272 -6.75 7.58 4.01
N LEU A 273 -7.13 6.79 4.99
CA LEU A 273 -6.32 5.74 5.60
C LEU A 273 -6.57 4.35 4.98
N ASN A 274 -7.50 4.24 4.02
CA ASN A 274 -7.92 2.96 3.47
C ASN A 274 -6.77 2.13 2.85
N ALA A 275 -5.72 2.79 2.35
CA ALA A 275 -4.50 2.13 1.86
C ALA A 275 -3.67 1.45 2.97
N PHE A 276 -3.91 1.79 4.22
CA PHE A 276 -3.23 1.25 5.41
C PHE A 276 -4.12 0.26 6.19
N PHE A 277 -5.27 -0.13 5.66
CA PHE A 277 -6.12 -1.10 6.35
C PHE A 277 -5.66 -2.53 6.10
N PHE A 278 -5.60 -3.33 7.17
CA PHE A 278 -5.37 -4.77 7.12
C PHE A 278 -6.46 -5.53 6.34
N ALA A 279 -7.70 -5.06 6.42
CA ALA A 279 -8.82 -5.52 5.63
C ALA A 279 -9.57 -4.33 5.01
N PRO A 280 -10.13 -4.44 3.78
CA PRO A 280 -10.77 -3.32 3.11
C PRO A 280 -11.95 -2.76 3.91
N ALA A 281 -11.88 -1.46 4.25
CA ALA A 281 -12.90 -0.78 5.05
C ALA A 281 -14.12 -0.33 4.22
N VAL A 282 -13.99 -0.20 2.89
CA VAL A 282 -15.05 0.32 2.02
C VAL A 282 -15.60 -0.77 1.11
N LYS A 283 -16.89 -1.05 1.23
CA LYS A 283 -17.62 -1.87 0.25
C LYS A 283 -17.95 -1.03 -0.98
N LEU A 284 -17.33 -1.35 -2.10
CA LEU A 284 -17.72 -0.79 -3.39
C LEU A 284 -18.87 -1.64 -3.96
N ASN A 285 -20.05 -1.05 -4.10
CA ASN A 285 -21.22 -1.69 -4.72
C ASN A 285 -20.98 -1.82 -6.23
N GLY A 286 -20.63 -3.02 -6.70
CA GLY A 286 -20.40 -3.31 -8.12
C GLY A 286 -19.37 -4.41 -8.33
N LYS A 287 -19.81 -5.62 -8.66
CA LYS A 287 -18.99 -6.86 -8.55
C LYS A 287 -17.74 -6.93 -9.44
N THR A 288 -17.61 -6.15 -10.50
CA THR A 288 -16.48 -6.29 -11.44
C THR A 288 -15.53 -5.10 -11.40
N LEU A 289 -16.02 -3.87 -11.46
CA LEU A 289 -15.18 -2.67 -11.43
C LEU A 289 -14.58 -2.44 -10.04
N ALA A 290 -15.36 -2.69 -8.98
CA ALA A 290 -14.89 -2.55 -7.60
C ALA A 290 -13.64 -3.38 -7.31
N ASN A 291 -13.54 -4.60 -7.86
CA ASN A 291 -12.39 -5.47 -7.69
C ASN A 291 -11.12 -4.97 -8.41
N ILE A 292 -11.26 -4.22 -9.50
CA ILE A 292 -10.13 -3.62 -10.22
C ILE A 292 -9.53 -2.47 -9.41
N PHE A 293 -10.39 -1.72 -8.71
CA PHE A 293 -9.99 -0.56 -7.92
C PHE A 293 -9.59 -0.88 -6.48
N ALA A 294 -9.79 -2.11 -6.00
CA ALA A 294 -9.40 -2.52 -4.65
C ALA A 294 -7.87 -2.58 -4.47
N THR A 295 -7.37 -2.07 -3.34
CA THR A 295 -5.96 -2.15 -2.94
C THR A 295 -5.60 -3.53 -2.40
N HIS A 296 -6.55 -4.23 -1.80
CA HIS A 296 -6.38 -5.55 -1.23
C HIS A 296 -7.06 -6.62 -2.08
N PRO A 297 -6.56 -7.87 -2.07
CA PRO A 297 -7.29 -9.01 -2.61
C PRO A 297 -8.61 -9.22 -1.86
N SER A 298 -9.57 -9.92 -2.48
CA SER A 298 -10.78 -10.30 -1.75
C SER A 298 -10.45 -11.22 -0.56
N LEU A 299 -11.30 -11.16 0.47
CA LEU A 299 -11.13 -12.00 1.65
C LEU A 299 -11.08 -13.48 1.28
N GLU A 300 -11.96 -13.93 0.37
CA GLU A 300 -12.00 -15.30 -0.10
C GLU A 300 -10.66 -15.72 -0.72
N LYS A 301 -10.06 -14.87 -1.56
CA LYS A 301 -8.77 -15.16 -2.20
C LYS A 301 -7.62 -15.28 -1.19
N ARG A 302 -7.63 -14.45 -0.13
CA ARG A 302 -6.65 -14.55 0.97
C ARG A 302 -6.83 -15.84 1.74
N ILE A 303 -8.08 -16.17 2.10
CA ILE A 303 -8.42 -17.43 2.79
C ILE A 303 -8.03 -18.65 1.96
N ASP A 304 -8.34 -18.68 0.66
CA ASP A 304 -7.97 -19.77 -0.24
C ASP A 304 -6.46 -20.01 -0.29
N GLN A 305 -5.67 -18.92 -0.30
CA GLN A 305 -4.21 -19.03 -0.25
C GLN A 305 -3.73 -19.58 1.09
N LEU A 306 -4.26 -19.08 2.21
CA LEU A 306 -3.90 -19.52 3.55
C LEU A 306 -4.26 -20.98 3.79
N ASN A 307 -5.41 -21.45 3.28
CA ASN A 307 -5.78 -22.87 3.32
C ASN A 307 -4.80 -23.76 2.56
N LYS A 308 -4.28 -23.30 1.40
CA LYS A 308 -3.23 -24.02 0.67
C LYS A 308 -1.95 -24.10 1.48
N ILE A 309 -1.55 -23.01 2.13
CA ILE A 309 -0.36 -22.97 3.00
C ILE A 309 -0.55 -23.93 4.20
N GLN A 310 -1.75 -23.98 4.76
CA GLN A 310 -2.08 -24.89 5.85
C GLN A 310 -1.86 -26.37 5.45
N LEU A 311 -2.28 -26.75 4.24
CA LEU A 311 -2.02 -28.07 3.68
C LEU A 311 -0.53 -28.31 3.40
N GLU A 312 0.20 -27.30 2.88
CA GLU A 312 1.66 -27.36 2.68
C GLU A 312 2.42 -27.62 4.00
N LEU A 313 1.89 -27.13 5.13
CA LEU A 313 2.44 -27.36 6.47
C LEU A 313 2.03 -28.71 7.09
N GLY A 314 1.28 -29.55 6.36
CA GLY A 314 0.78 -30.84 6.86
C GLY A 314 -0.30 -30.72 7.93
N GLN A 315 -0.94 -29.54 8.05
CA GLN A 315 -2.01 -29.31 9.00
C GLN A 315 -3.37 -29.70 8.39
N PRO A 316 -4.36 -30.15 9.20
CA PRO A 316 -5.68 -30.46 8.68
C PRO A 316 -6.30 -29.24 8.04
N GLY A 317 -6.86 -29.41 6.84
CA GLY A 317 -7.61 -28.36 6.14
C GLY A 317 -8.85 -27.92 6.94
N PRO A 318 -9.51 -26.83 6.53
CA PRO A 318 -10.74 -26.39 7.18
C PRO A 318 -11.76 -27.55 7.20
N ASP A 319 -12.39 -27.78 8.34
CA ASP A 319 -13.48 -28.76 8.43
C ASP A 319 -14.63 -28.31 7.54
N PRO A 320 -14.95 -29.03 6.46
CA PRO A 320 -16.04 -28.65 5.57
C PRO A 320 -17.41 -28.62 6.25
N ARG A 321 -17.50 -29.11 7.50
CA ARG A 321 -18.73 -29.14 8.31
C ARG A 321 -18.85 -28.00 9.30
N GLY A 322 -17.80 -27.18 9.52
CA GLY A 322 -17.76 -26.07 10.48
C GLY A 322 -18.31 -24.72 9.98
N LEU A 323 -18.84 -24.67 8.78
CA LEU A 323 -19.51 -23.49 8.22
C LEU A 323 -21.04 -23.63 8.37
N ARG A 324 -21.54 -23.76 9.60
CA ARG A 324 -22.95 -23.55 9.93
C ARG A 324 -23.11 -22.37 10.87
#